data_8b0692a6649000d8fb541db8ec60e484
#
_entry.id   8b0692a6649000d8fb541db8ec60e484
#
_cell.length_a   1.000
_cell.length_b   1.000
_cell.length_c   1.000
_cell.angle_alpha   90.00
_cell.angle_beta   90.00
_cell.angle_gamma   90.00
#
_symmetry.space_group_name_H-M   'P 1'
#
loop_
_entity.id
_entity.type
_entity.pdbx_description
1 polymer ?
#
loop_
_entity_poly.entity_id
_entity_poly.type
_entity_poly.pdbx_seq_one_letter_code
_entity_poly.pdbx_strand_id
1 'polypeptide(L)'
;RGSGHKYEEDSDSSLSVKAYTTVYYTTSKQDILTYYSITSVQGGVVILDSWVTVPNHKLTIGQVGSRCFDQIAYYTLTQSSWSCTPPSTWMAVTDGDGMGTVGCFYELTIKRPNGYTWKLELSNNLFSNFTTDF
;
A
#
# COMPACT_ATOMS: atom_id res chain seq x y z
N ARG A 1 -6.54 18.79 -13.70
CA ARG A 1 -6.79 17.78 -12.70
C ARG A 1 -6.94 16.42 -13.35
N GLY A 2 -6.28 15.42 -12.81
CA GLY A 2 -6.31 14.07 -13.34
C GLY A 2 -6.57 13.03 -12.26
N SER A 3 -6.70 11.79 -12.69
CA SER A 3 -6.81 10.65 -11.80
C SER A 3 -6.04 9.48 -12.39
N GLY A 4 -5.65 8.54 -11.55
CA GLY A 4 -4.94 7.36 -11.99
C GLY A 4 -4.95 6.28 -10.93
N HIS A 5 -4.25 5.20 -11.24
CA HIS A 5 -4.07 4.11 -10.30
C HIS A 5 -2.76 3.39 -10.60
N LYS A 6 -2.23 2.74 -9.58
CA LYS A 6 -1.04 1.90 -9.71
C LYS A 6 -1.29 0.57 -9.03
N TYR A 7 -1.06 -0.51 -9.77
CA TYR A 7 -1.22 -1.88 -9.30
C TYR A 7 0.15 -2.50 -9.02
N GLU A 8 0.28 -3.22 -7.91
CA GLU A 8 1.45 -4.03 -7.59
C GLU A 8 1.00 -5.37 -7.04
N GLU A 9 1.75 -6.40 -7.32
CA GLU A 9 1.53 -7.73 -6.76
C GLU A 9 2.84 -8.44 -6.49
N ASP A 10 2.83 -9.36 -5.54
CA ASP A 10 3.98 -10.19 -5.22
C ASP A 10 3.50 -11.47 -4.55
N SER A 11 4.33 -12.50 -4.62
CA SER A 11 4.10 -13.78 -3.97
C SER A 11 5.22 -14.07 -2.99
N ASP A 12 4.93 -14.88 -1.96
CA ASP A 12 5.98 -15.33 -1.08
C ASP A 12 6.92 -16.31 -1.80
N SER A 13 8.10 -16.56 -1.22
CA SER A 13 9.13 -17.38 -1.88
C SER A 13 8.69 -18.81 -2.13
N SER A 14 7.75 -19.34 -1.35
CA SER A 14 7.21 -20.69 -1.54
C SER A 14 5.99 -20.71 -2.45
N LEU A 15 5.56 -19.56 -2.99
CA LEU A 15 4.38 -19.42 -3.83
C LEU A 15 3.10 -19.93 -3.19
N SER A 16 3.01 -19.78 -1.86
CA SER A 16 1.84 -20.21 -1.09
C SER A 16 0.72 -19.18 -1.12
N VAL A 17 1.06 -17.91 -1.25
CA VAL A 17 0.10 -16.81 -1.30
C VAL A 17 0.57 -15.76 -2.28
N LYS A 18 -0.39 -14.98 -2.77
CA LYS A 18 -0.12 -13.81 -3.60
C LYS A 18 -0.85 -12.62 -3.00
N ALA A 19 -0.13 -11.53 -2.79
CA ALA A 19 -0.70 -10.27 -2.33
C ALA A 19 -0.81 -9.30 -3.51
N TYR A 20 -1.81 -8.44 -3.48
CA TYR A 20 -1.98 -7.42 -4.50
C TYR A 20 -2.56 -6.16 -3.90
N THR A 21 -2.16 -5.01 -4.45
CA THR A 21 -2.69 -3.70 -4.05
C THR A 21 -2.87 -2.81 -5.26
N THR A 22 -3.86 -1.93 -5.21
CA THR A 22 -4.05 -0.87 -6.19
C THR A 22 -4.24 0.44 -5.43
N VAL A 23 -3.41 1.42 -5.74
CA VAL A 23 -3.53 2.75 -5.16
C VAL A 23 -4.24 3.64 -6.18
N TYR A 24 -5.40 4.17 -5.81
CA TYR A 24 -6.15 5.12 -6.64
C TYR A 24 -5.85 6.53 -6.15
N TYR A 25 -5.63 7.44 -7.07
CA TYR A 25 -5.22 8.79 -6.72
C TYR A 25 -5.75 9.82 -7.71
N THR A 26 -5.76 11.07 -7.25
CA THR A 26 -6.01 12.23 -8.11
C THR A 26 -4.76 13.09 -8.15
N THR A 27 -4.63 13.87 -9.21
CA THR A 27 -3.53 14.79 -9.37
C THR A 27 -4.03 16.20 -9.60
N SER A 28 -3.23 17.17 -9.20
CA SER A 28 -3.45 18.59 -9.50
C SER A 28 -2.10 19.23 -9.78
N LYS A 29 -2.11 20.28 -10.59
CA LYS A 29 -0.88 21.00 -10.91
C LYS A 29 -0.88 22.36 -10.24
N GLN A 30 0.28 22.74 -9.70
CA GLN A 30 0.57 24.09 -9.25
C GLN A 30 1.90 24.49 -9.86
N ASP A 31 1.86 25.42 -10.79
CA ASP A 31 3.01 25.77 -11.62
C ASP A 31 3.50 24.56 -12.41
N ILE A 32 4.75 24.16 -12.22
CA ILE A 32 5.33 23.00 -12.91
C ILE A 32 5.24 21.71 -12.08
N LEU A 33 4.73 21.81 -10.85
CA LEU A 33 4.69 20.65 -9.95
C LEU A 33 3.34 19.96 -10.03
N THR A 34 3.38 18.63 -10.01
CA THR A 34 2.19 17.79 -9.90
C THR A 34 2.06 17.30 -8.46
N TYR A 35 0.87 17.44 -7.89
CA TYR A 35 0.54 17.02 -6.54
C TYR A 35 -0.41 15.84 -6.59
N TYR A 36 -0.18 14.89 -5.71
CA TYR A 36 -0.90 13.60 -5.67
C TYR A 36 -1.67 13.48 -4.37
N SER A 37 -2.87 12.93 -4.48
CA SER A 37 -3.73 12.68 -3.33
C SER A 37 -4.38 11.31 -3.48
N ILE A 38 -4.18 10.42 -2.50
CA ILE A 38 -4.76 9.09 -2.53
C ILE A 38 -6.25 9.18 -2.26
N THR A 39 -7.06 8.57 -3.10
CA THR A 39 -8.51 8.50 -2.91
C THR A 39 -8.93 7.20 -2.24
N SER A 40 -8.28 6.09 -2.58
CA SER A 40 -8.52 4.80 -1.94
C SER A 40 -7.38 3.85 -2.24
N VAL A 41 -7.25 2.82 -1.42
CA VAL A 41 -6.35 1.69 -1.66
C VAL A 41 -7.18 0.43 -1.56
N GLN A 42 -7.09 -0.40 -2.59
CA GLN A 42 -7.78 -1.69 -2.63
C GLN A 42 -6.75 -2.80 -2.77
N GLY A 43 -7.09 -3.97 -2.28
CA GLY A 43 -6.19 -5.08 -2.43
C GLY A 43 -6.69 -6.33 -1.75
N GLY A 44 -5.78 -7.26 -1.56
CA GLY A 44 -6.11 -8.51 -0.91
C GLY A 44 -5.02 -9.54 -1.03
N VAL A 45 -5.39 -10.76 -0.65
CA VAL A 45 -4.52 -11.92 -0.69
C VAL A 45 -5.26 -13.08 -1.34
N VAL A 46 -4.54 -13.82 -2.19
CA VAL A 46 -5.02 -15.07 -2.78
C VAL A 46 -4.20 -16.19 -2.19
N ILE A 47 -4.87 -17.18 -1.62
CA ILE A 47 -4.21 -18.36 -1.07
C ILE A 47 -4.07 -19.39 -2.18
N LEU A 48 -2.81 -19.69 -2.53
CA LEU A 48 -2.47 -20.62 -3.61
C LEU A 48 -2.25 -22.03 -3.10
N ASP A 49 -1.94 -22.17 -1.82
CA ASP A 49 -1.69 -23.45 -1.17
C ASP A 49 -2.64 -23.57 0.03
N SER A 50 -3.53 -24.56 0.00
CA SER A 50 -4.55 -24.75 1.03
C SER A 50 -3.99 -25.10 2.41
N TRP A 51 -2.68 -25.41 2.50
CA TRP A 51 -2.01 -25.71 3.75
C TRP A 51 -1.67 -24.49 4.59
N VAL A 52 -1.82 -23.28 4.03
CA VAL A 52 -1.47 -22.06 4.74
C VAL A 52 -2.69 -21.21 5.04
N THR A 53 -2.58 -20.41 6.09
CA THR A 53 -3.55 -19.39 6.45
C THR A 53 -2.83 -18.05 6.57
N VAL A 54 -3.60 -16.96 6.51
CA VAL A 54 -3.07 -15.61 6.72
C VAL A 54 -3.82 -15.03 7.93
N PRO A 55 -3.34 -15.31 9.16
CA PRO A 55 -4.05 -14.90 10.36
C PRO A 55 -4.02 -13.39 10.59
N ASN A 56 -2.96 -12.72 10.12
CA ASN A 56 -2.79 -11.28 10.31
C ASN A 56 -2.36 -10.62 9.01
N HIS A 57 -3.05 -9.54 8.64
CA HIS A 57 -2.56 -8.67 7.58
C HIS A 57 -2.88 -7.23 7.92
N LYS A 58 -1.95 -6.36 7.59
CA LYS A 58 -1.97 -4.95 7.94
C LYS A 58 -1.67 -4.10 6.72
N LEU A 59 -2.33 -2.97 6.65
CA LEU A 59 -2.08 -2.00 5.60
C LEU A 59 -1.66 -0.69 6.24
N THR A 60 -0.60 -0.11 5.72
CA THR A 60 -0.19 1.25 6.04
C THR A 60 -0.35 2.09 4.79
N ILE A 61 -1.08 3.20 4.88
CA ILE A 61 -1.20 4.16 3.80
C ILE A 61 -0.42 5.41 4.20
N GLY A 62 0.44 5.88 3.32
CA GLY A 62 1.23 7.08 3.56
C GLY A 62 1.10 8.07 2.43
N GLN A 63 0.99 9.34 2.79
CA GLN A 63 0.99 10.47 1.87
C GLN A 63 1.85 11.55 2.51
N VAL A 64 3.17 11.33 2.43
CA VAL A 64 4.17 12.05 3.20
C VAL A 64 5.06 12.86 2.29
N GLY A 65 5.33 14.10 2.67
CA GLY A 65 6.22 14.99 1.95
C GLY A 65 6.89 15.97 2.90
N SER A 66 7.59 16.95 2.35
CA SER A 66 8.36 17.91 3.14
C SER A 66 7.51 18.77 4.08
N ARG A 67 6.20 18.87 3.82
CA ARG A 67 5.27 19.69 4.60
C ARG A 67 4.28 18.87 5.44
N CYS A 68 4.32 17.56 5.34
CA CYS A 68 3.36 16.68 5.99
C CYS A 68 4.02 15.33 6.30
N PHE A 69 4.76 15.29 7.41
CA PHE A 69 5.52 14.09 7.79
C PHE A 69 4.66 13.03 8.46
N ASP A 70 3.46 13.39 8.91
CA ASP A 70 2.62 12.55 9.75
C ASP A 70 1.36 12.03 9.06
N GLN A 71 1.26 12.18 7.76
CA GLN A 71 0.11 11.65 7.01
C GLN A 71 0.27 10.15 6.75
N ILE A 72 0.17 9.38 7.82
CA ILE A 72 0.27 7.92 7.81
C ILE A 72 -0.93 7.35 8.55
N ALA A 73 -1.57 6.34 7.95
CA ALA A 73 -2.73 5.67 8.54
C ALA A 73 -2.48 4.16 8.54
N TYR A 74 -2.88 3.51 9.63
CA TYR A 74 -2.68 2.08 9.84
C TYR A 74 -4.01 1.37 9.89
N TYR A 75 -4.12 0.22 9.22
CA TYR A 75 -5.34 -0.56 9.15
C TYR A 75 -5.01 -2.01 9.46
N THR A 76 -5.80 -2.63 10.33
CA THR A 76 -5.78 -4.07 10.56
C THR A 76 -6.88 -4.68 9.72
N LEU A 77 -6.53 -5.67 8.91
CA LEU A 77 -7.44 -6.24 7.92
C LEU A 77 -7.82 -7.67 8.33
N THR A 78 -9.06 -8.02 8.08
CA THR A 78 -9.61 -9.34 8.45
C THR A 78 -10.18 -10.10 7.26
N GLN A 79 -10.31 -9.45 6.11
CA GLN A 79 -10.92 -10.05 4.91
C GLN A 79 -9.86 -10.26 3.84
N SER A 80 -10.07 -11.28 3.01
CA SER A 80 -9.14 -11.62 1.94
C SER A 80 -9.10 -10.57 0.82
N SER A 81 -10.15 -9.76 0.69
CA SER A 81 -10.13 -8.59 -0.17
C SER A 81 -10.68 -7.41 0.61
N TRP A 82 -10.11 -6.22 0.38
CA TRP A 82 -10.40 -5.05 1.19
C TRP A 82 -10.27 -3.76 0.41
N SER A 83 -10.88 -2.71 0.94
CA SER A 83 -10.76 -1.35 0.43
C SER A 83 -10.65 -0.41 1.61
N CYS A 84 -9.64 0.47 1.60
CA CYS A 84 -9.40 1.44 2.65
C CYS A 84 -9.31 2.83 2.05
N THR A 85 -9.85 3.81 2.76
CA THR A 85 -9.82 5.20 2.33
C THR A 85 -9.10 6.03 3.39
N PRO A 86 -8.01 6.73 3.02
CA PRO A 86 -7.32 7.58 3.98
C PRO A 86 -8.14 8.81 4.33
N PRO A 87 -7.77 9.55 5.39
CA PRO A 87 -8.49 10.77 5.74
C PRO A 87 -8.54 11.75 4.57
N SER A 88 -9.71 12.30 4.29
CA SER A 88 -9.90 13.25 3.19
C SER A 88 -9.25 14.60 3.46
N THR A 89 -8.84 14.84 4.70
CA THR A 89 -8.18 16.09 5.13
C THR A 89 -6.69 16.10 4.82
N TRP A 90 -6.13 15.00 4.36
CA TRP A 90 -4.71 14.93 4.04
C TRP A 90 -4.35 15.89 2.92
N MET A 91 -3.20 16.54 3.10
CA MET A 91 -2.63 17.46 2.12
C MET A 91 -2.03 16.67 0.96
N ALA A 92 -2.26 17.12 -0.26
CA ALA A 92 -1.64 16.52 -1.45
C ALA A 92 -0.12 16.70 -1.43
N VAL A 93 0.60 15.77 -2.02
CA VAL A 93 2.06 15.69 -1.96
C VAL A 93 2.64 15.67 -3.36
N THR A 94 3.74 16.39 -3.55
CA THR A 94 4.47 16.41 -4.81
C THR A 94 5.76 15.61 -4.72
N ASP A 95 6.14 15.04 -5.87
CA ASP A 95 7.45 14.41 -6.07
C ASP A 95 8.54 15.45 -6.38
N GLY A 96 8.16 16.71 -6.60
CA GLY A 96 9.08 17.74 -7.10
C GLY A 96 10.19 18.14 -6.14
N ASP A 97 10.04 17.84 -4.84
CA ASP A 97 11.08 18.13 -3.85
C ASP A 97 11.96 16.91 -3.51
N GLY A 98 11.68 15.78 -4.14
CA GLY A 98 12.43 14.56 -3.91
C GLY A 98 12.17 13.87 -2.57
N MET A 99 11.24 14.39 -1.77
CA MET A 99 10.97 13.92 -0.41
C MET A 99 9.66 13.17 -0.30
N GLY A 100 8.90 13.08 -1.38
CA GLY A 100 7.55 12.54 -1.34
C GLY A 100 7.49 11.03 -1.30
N THR A 101 6.56 10.50 -0.51
CA THR A 101 6.18 9.11 -0.49
C THR A 101 4.66 9.04 -0.48
N VAL A 102 4.08 8.48 -1.53
CA VAL A 102 2.63 8.36 -1.65
C VAL A 102 2.31 6.94 -2.08
N GLY A 103 1.62 6.20 -1.22
CA GLY A 103 1.30 4.82 -1.51
C GLY A 103 0.95 4.02 -0.29
N CYS A 104 1.20 2.71 -0.37
CA CYS A 104 0.86 1.80 0.73
C CYS A 104 1.93 0.72 0.92
N PHE A 105 1.87 0.14 2.10
CA PHE A 105 2.70 -0.99 2.50
C PHE A 105 1.77 -2.06 3.07
N TYR A 106 1.71 -3.21 2.43
CA TYR A 106 0.82 -4.31 2.81
C TYR A 106 1.67 -5.45 3.36
N GLU A 107 1.43 -5.79 4.62
CA GLU A 107 2.20 -6.80 5.35
C GLU A 107 1.30 -7.95 5.75
N LEU A 108 1.69 -9.16 5.39
CA LEU A 108 0.96 -10.38 5.71
C LEU A 108 1.84 -11.31 6.55
N THR A 109 1.22 -11.96 7.53
CA THR A 109 1.82 -13.08 8.23
C THR A 109 1.17 -14.36 7.71
N ILE A 110 1.99 -15.30 7.23
CA ILE A 110 1.53 -16.56 6.67
C ILE A 110 1.86 -17.66 7.68
N LYS A 111 0.94 -18.59 7.88
CA LYS A 111 1.08 -19.60 8.90
C LYS A 111 0.73 -20.99 8.35
N ARG A 112 1.56 -21.99 8.69
CA ARG A 112 1.30 -23.40 8.44
C ARG A 112 0.64 -24.05 9.65
N PRO A 113 -0.01 -25.22 9.47
CA PRO A 113 -0.65 -25.92 10.58
C PRO A 113 0.31 -26.28 11.74
N ASN A 114 1.60 -26.48 11.45
CA ASN A 114 2.60 -26.78 12.46
C ASN A 114 3.03 -25.55 13.29
N GLY A 115 2.47 -24.37 13.01
CA GLY A 115 2.79 -23.14 13.71
C GLY A 115 3.90 -22.32 13.11
N TYR A 116 4.59 -22.81 12.09
CA TYR A 116 5.63 -22.04 11.40
C TYR A 116 5.03 -20.85 10.68
N THR A 117 5.64 -19.67 10.85
CA THR A 117 5.17 -18.43 10.23
C THR A 117 6.27 -17.73 9.48
N TRP A 118 5.87 -16.98 8.45
CA TRP A 118 6.77 -16.07 7.74
C TRP A 118 5.96 -14.89 7.21
N LYS A 119 6.64 -13.89 6.67
CA LYS A 119 6.00 -12.66 6.23
C LYS A 119 6.15 -12.45 4.74
N LEU A 120 5.15 -11.82 4.14
CA LEU A 120 5.19 -11.26 2.81
C LEU A 120 4.90 -9.77 2.93
N GLU A 121 5.74 -8.94 2.31
CA GLU A 121 5.62 -7.49 2.35
C GLU A 121 5.54 -6.96 0.92
N LEU A 122 4.56 -6.11 0.67
CA LEU A 122 4.32 -5.54 -0.65
C LEU A 122 4.21 -4.03 -0.54
N SER A 123 5.12 -3.30 -1.20
CA SER A 123 5.09 -1.85 -1.28
C SER A 123 4.51 -1.41 -2.61
N ASN A 124 3.72 -0.35 -2.57
CA ASN A 124 3.16 0.26 -3.77
C ASN A 124 3.27 1.77 -3.62
N ASN A 125 4.34 2.35 -4.14
CA ASN A 125 4.66 3.77 -4.03
C ASN A 125 4.58 4.43 -5.40
N LEU A 126 3.81 5.52 -5.52
CA LEU A 126 3.59 6.21 -6.78
C LEU A 126 4.84 6.91 -7.31
N PHE A 127 5.76 7.31 -6.43
CA PHE A 127 6.90 8.16 -6.79
C PHE A 127 8.17 7.41 -7.08
N SER A 128 8.26 6.15 -6.71
CA SER A 128 9.52 5.44 -6.70
C SER A 128 9.33 3.97 -7.00
N ASN A 129 10.35 3.36 -7.57
CA ASN A 129 10.46 1.92 -7.70
C ASN A 129 11.12 1.30 -6.48
N PHE A 130 11.54 2.12 -5.50
CA PHE A 130 12.13 1.61 -4.28
C PHE A 130 11.07 1.09 -3.34
N THR A 131 11.41 0.05 -2.61
CA THR A 131 10.61 -0.40 -1.49
C THR A 131 10.61 0.69 -0.43
N THR A 132 9.41 1.06 0.02
CA THR A 132 9.24 2.08 1.04
C THR A 132 8.65 1.46 2.27
N ASP A 133 9.28 1.73 3.39
CA ASP A 133 8.86 1.25 4.69
C ASP A 133 8.36 2.47 5.47
N PHE A 134 7.08 2.52 5.73
CA PHE A 134 6.47 3.65 6.43
C PHE A 134 6.65 3.55 7.94
#